data_4c309e772ad013812c28ea348b30e546
#
_entry.id   4c309e772ad013812c28ea348b30e546
#
_cell.length_a   1.000
_cell.length_b   1.000
_cell.length_c   1.000
_cell.angle_alpha   90.00
_cell.angle_beta   90.00
_cell.angle_gamma   90.00
#
_symmetry.space_group_name_H-M   'P 1'
#
loop_
_entity.id
_entity.type
_entity.pdbx_description
1 polymer ?
#
loop_
_entity_poly.entity_id
_entity_poly.type
_entity_poly.pdbx_seq_one_letter_code
_entity_poly.pdbx_strand_id
1 'polypeptide(L)' 'MSYPEKIKFARETLLMTQEELALELGVTPVTVCRWETGKVEPSIKAKKAFRDLCERKGLSFDENHG' A
#
# COMPACT_ATOMS: atom_id res chain seq x y z
N MET A 1 -6.83 -6.12 -9.12
CA MET A 1 -5.41 -5.94 -8.74
C MET A 1 -5.16 -6.62 -7.43
N SER A 2 -4.12 -7.42 -7.34
CA SER A 2 -3.77 -8.07 -6.08
C SER A 2 -3.19 -7.03 -5.13
N TYR A 3 -3.09 -7.36 -3.84
CA TYR A 3 -2.51 -6.43 -2.89
C TYR A 3 -1.07 -6.07 -3.22
N PRO A 4 -0.20 -7.01 -3.60
CA PRO A 4 1.15 -6.61 -3.99
C PRO A 4 1.15 -5.58 -5.11
N GLU A 5 0.32 -5.79 -6.13
CA GLU A 5 0.22 -4.85 -7.24
C GLU A 5 -0.38 -3.53 -6.80
N LYS A 6 -1.39 -3.60 -5.94
CA LYS A 6 -2.08 -2.40 -5.47
C LYS A 6 -1.15 -1.50 -4.66
N ILE A 7 -0.36 -2.10 -3.79
CA ILE A 7 0.56 -1.32 -2.96
C ILE A 7 1.64 -0.68 -3.81
N LYS A 8 2.20 -1.44 -4.74
CA LYS A 8 3.23 -0.90 -5.61
C LYS A 8 2.67 0.20 -6.51
N PHE A 9 1.47 -0.02 -7.05
CA PHE A 9 0.83 0.96 -7.91
C PHE A 9 0.58 2.27 -7.16
N ALA A 10 0.07 2.17 -5.94
CA ALA A 10 -0.19 3.37 -5.14
C ALA A 10 1.09 4.10 -4.84
N ARG A 11 2.12 3.36 -4.45
CA ARG A 11 3.41 3.97 -4.11
C ARG A 11 4.00 4.70 -5.31
N GLU A 12 3.96 4.06 -6.45
CA GLU A 12 4.55 4.68 -7.65
C GLU A 12 3.71 5.86 -8.13
N THR A 13 2.39 5.72 -8.06
CA THR A 13 1.52 6.82 -8.46
C THR A 13 1.71 8.04 -7.58
N LEU A 14 1.93 7.82 -6.29
CA LEU A 14 2.15 8.90 -5.35
C LEU A 14 3.61 9.34 -5.28
N LEU A 15 4.46 8.75 -6.12
CA LEU A 15 5.89 9.08 -6.21
C LEU A 15 6.60 8.90 -4.87
N MET A 16 6.33 7.78 -4.21
CA MET A 16 6.92 7.48 -2.92
C MET A 16 7.89 6.32 -3.03
N THR A 17 8.96 6.37 -2.26
CA THR A 17 9.85 5.21 -2.12
C THR A 17 9.21 4.23 -1.16
N GLN A 18 9.74 2.99 -1.12
CA GLN A 18 9.27 2.02 -0.13
C GLN A 18 9.50 2.54 1.28
N GLU A 19 10.59 3.26 1.50
CA GLU A 19 10.87 3.83 2.81
C GLU A 19 9.85 4.88 3.20
N GLU A 20 9.47 5.72 2.25
CA GLU A 20 8.48 6.75 2.52
C GLU A 20 7.12 6.14 2.82
N LEU A 21 6.72 5.14 2.05
CA LEU A 21 5.45 4.48 2.30
C LEU A 21 5.47 3.79 3.66
N ALA A 22 6.58 3.13 3.99
CA ALA A 22 6.70 2.46 5.28
C ALA A 22 6.52 3.45 6.42
N LEU A 23 7.13 4.62 6.29
CA LEU A 23 7.01 5.64 7.32
C LEU A 23 5.56 6.08 7.47
N GLU A 24 4.86 6.30 6.36
CA GLU A 24 3.47 6.71 6.41
C GLU A 24 2.58 5.66 7.08
N LEU A 25 2.89 4.39 6.88
CA LEU A 25 2.06 3.32 7.40
C LEU A 25 2.53 2.79 8.75
N GLY A 26 3.64 3.32 9.27
CA GLY A 26 4.14 2.87 10.56
C GLY A 26 4.74 1.48 10.54
N VAL A 27 5.33 1.07 9.42
CA VAL A 27 5.97 -0.24 9.29
C VAL A 27 7.39 -0.04 8.78
N THR A 28 8.14 -1.13 8.62
CA THR A 28 9.51 -1.04 8.11
C THR A 28 9.53 -1.15 6.60
N PRO A 29 10.55 -0.62 5.94
CA PRO A 29 10.69 -0.77 4.49
C PRO A 29 10.74 -2.23 4.05
N VAL A 30 11.33 -3.10 4.86
CA VAL A 30 11.37 -4.52 4.54
C VAL A 30 9.94 -5.08 4.48
N THR A 31 9.07 -4.62 5.37
CA THR A 31 7.68 -5.05 5.37
C THR A 31 6.99 -4.65 4.07
N VAL A 32 7.20 -3.40 3.63
CA VAL A 32 6.61 -2.95 2.36
C VAL A 32 7.14 -3.79 1.21
N CYS A 33 8.44 -4.07 1.20
CA CYS A 33 9.03 -4.89 0.16
C CYS A 33 8.39 -6.27 0.12
N ARG A 34 8.17 -6.88 1.28
CA ARG A 34 7.56 -8.20 1.35
C ARG A 34 6.12 -8.18 0.87
N TRP A 35 5.39 -7.11 1.15
CA TRP A 35 4.03 -6.98 0.63
C TRP A 35 4.06 -6.90 -0.90
N GLU A 36 4.97 -6.12 -1.45
CA GLU A 36 5.02 -5.91 -2.90
C GLU A 36 5.48 -7.13 -3.66
N THR A 37 6.27 -8.00 -3.01
CA THR A 37 6.71 -9.23 -3.65
C THR A 37 5.77 -10.40 -3.36
N GLY A 38 4.74 -10.17 -2.57
CA GLY A 38 3.77 -11.23 -2.26
C GLY A 38 4.23 -12.23 -1.23
N LYS A 39 5.34 -11.97 -0.54
CA LYS A 39 5.82 -12.90 0.46
C LYS A 39 5.01 -12.88 1.73
N VAL A 40 4.41 -11.75 2.06
CA VAL A 40 3.60 -11.60 3.25
C VAL A 40 2.40 -10.75 2.88
N GLU A 41 1.23 -11.12 3.36
CA GLU A 41 0.05 -10.30 3.13
C GLU A 41 -0.11 -9.30 4.25
N PRO A 42 -0.51 -8.06 3.96
CA PRO A 42 -0.72 -7.07 5.01
C PRO A 42 -1.80 -7.53 5.99
N SER A 43 -1.61 -7.19 7.26
CA SER A 43 -2.64 -7.45 8.26
C SER A 43 -3.84 -6.52 8.00
N ILE A 44 -4.96 -6.81 8.67
CA ILE A 44 -6.13 -5.95 8.52
C ILE A 44 -5.83 -4.53 8.96
N LYS A 45 -5.04 -4.38 10.04
CA LYS A 45 -4.65 -3.06 10.50
C LYS A 45 -3.84 -2.33 9.43
N ALA A 46 -2.92 -3.03 8.79
CA ALA A 46 -2.10 -2.43 7.73
C ALA A 46 -2.96 -2.09 6.52
N LYS A 47 -3.92 -2.94 6.18
CA LYS A 47 -4.82 -2.66 5.06
C LYS A 47 -5.65 -1.41 5.31
N LYS A 48 -6.11 -1.22 6.55
CA LYS A 48 -6.86 -0.01 6.89
C LYS A 48 -5.98 1.23 6.79
N ALA A 49 -4.75 1.14 7.28
CA ALA A 49 -3.82 2.26 7.21
C ALA A 49 -3.53 2.61 5.75
N PHE A 50 -3.34 1.60 4.93
CA PHE A 50 -3.10 1.81 3.50
C PHE A 50 -4.30 2.47 2.83
N ARG A 51 -5.51 1.99 3.13
CA ARG A 51 -6.71 2.58 2.56
C ARG A 51 -6.83 4.04 2.98
N ASP A 52 -6.59 4.32 4.26
CA ASP A 52 -6.69 5.70 4.75
C ASP A 52 -5.67 6.60 4.06
N LEU A 53 -4.47 6.10 3.84
CA LEU A 53 -3.45 6.87 3.14
C LEU A 53 -3.92 7.18 1.71
N CYS A 54 -4.43 6.18 1.02
CA CYS A 54 -4.88 6.38 -0.36
C CYS A 54 -6.02 7.39 -0.41
N GLU A 55 -6.95 7.32 0.53
CA GLU A 55 -8.06 8.27 0.56
C GLU A 55 -7.57 9.68 0.84
N ARG A 56 -6.62 9.82 1.77
CA ARG A 56 -6.08 11.14 2.06
C ARG A 56 -5.37 11.75 0.86
N LYS A 57 -4.77 10.91 0.03
CA LYS A 57 -4.03 11.39 -1.14
C LYS A 57 -4.89 11.45 -2.40
N GLY A 58 -6.18 11.13 -2.27
CA GLY A 58 -7.08 11.21 -3.42
C GLY A 58 -6.93 10.07 -4.41
N LEU A 59 -6.32 8.96 -4.00
CA LEU A 59 -6.13 7.83 -4.86
C LEU A 59 -7.19 6.80 -4.56
N SER A 60 -7.89 6.28 -5.57
CA SER A 60 -8.88 5.26 -5.35
C SER A 60 -8.65 4.10 -6.28
N PHE A 61 -9.09 2.92 -5.86
CA PHE A 61 -9.04 1.72 -6.65
C PHE A 61 -10.45 1.33 -6.99
N ASP A 62 -10.73 1.14 -8.26
CA ASP A 62 -12.04 0.96 -8.72
C ASP A 62 -12.40 -0.44 -8.90
N GLU A 63 -11.87 -1.32 -8.12
CA GLU A 63 -11.99 -2.70 -8.35
C GLU A 63 -13.16 -3.28 -7.73
N ASN A 64 -13.88 -2.65 -6.91
CA ASN A 64 -14.96 -3.29 -6.33
C ASN A 64 -16.19 -2.62 -6.43
N HIS A 65 -16.33 -1.79 -7.32
CA HIS A 65 -17.51 -1.22 -7.46
C HIS A 65 -18.37 -2.01 -8.11
N GLY A 66 -17.85 -2.82 -8.47
CA GLY A 66 -18.80 -3.74 -9.03
C GLY A 66 -19.41 -4.15 -7.98
#